data_73e0219dfb3e00bd1439d75113ca2857
#
_entry.id   73e0219dfb3e00bd1439d75113ca2857
#
_cell.length_a   1.000
_cell.length_b   1.000
_cell.length_c   1.000
_cell.angle_alpha   90.00
_cell.angle_beta   90.00
_cell.angle_gamma   90.00
#
_symmetry.space_group_name_H-M   'P 1'
#
loop_
_entity.id
_entity.type
_entity.pdbx_description
1 polymer ?
#
loop_
_entity_poly.entity_id
_entity_poly.type
_entity_poly.pdbx_seq_one_letter_code
_entity_poly.pdbx_strand_id
1 'polypeptide(L)'
;MTKITKLNGIAFLAFPDQKDFLISELNDRFAAPFVIASDPSVIASDPSVIASDPSVIASEARQSTSYGDLLYYPDKSAFLKSSAGGYPYWSRTCMLEPFLLHFDSIGEAAAALREIQRNWAPYQFTCFRRAQLIQEKLPYINLKDRKFPFQIPDSPMGLYTLIDEHTLIASAATTSPLPAGTLHFIEDHENPPSRAYLKIQESLTLANYYFGCELPAPGDKCFEAGACPGGWTWVLAGLGAQVYAVDRAELAPELMSNPLVHFRAHDAFTIPPEEVGQVDWVFSDVICYPERLLEWIHTWLDSGLTKHMICTIKMQGAIDWGLIGKFEEIPNARIVHLNYNKHELTFLRHCE
;
A
#
# COMPACT_ATOMS: atom_id res chain seq x y z
N MET A 1 -10.51 -34.31 9.00
CA MET A 1 -11.76 -33.53 9.25
C MET A 1 -11.38 -32.06 9.38
N THR A 2 -11.87 -31.21 8.51
CA THR A 2 -11.55 -29.76 8.55
C THR A 2 -12.03 -29.13 9.84
N LYS A 3 -11.13 -28.42 10.53
CA LYS A 3 -11.44 -27.67 11.75
C LYS A 3 -11.10 -26.21 11.53
N ILE A 4 -12.07 -25.32 11.67
CA ILE A 4 -11.88 -23.87 11.63
C ILE A 4 -11.88 -23.34 13.05
N THR A 5 -10.84 -22.57 13.40
CA THR A 5 -10.71 -21.90 14.70
C THR A 5 -10.56 -20.39 14.45
N LYS A 6 -11.55 -19.61 14.90
CA LYS A 6 -11.49 -18.15 14.81
C LYS A 6 -10.40 -17.60 15.73
N LEU A 7 -9.67 -16.60 15.27
CA LEU A 7 -8.68 -15.88 16.04
C LEU A 7 -9.22 -14.49 16.43
N ASN A 8 -8.90 -14.03 17.65
CA ASN A 8 -9.35 -12.73 18.14
C ASN A 8 -8.45 -11.56 17.71
N GLY A 9 -7.41 -11.85 16.95
CA GLY A 9 -6.38 -10.89 16.52
C GLY A 9 -6.67 -10.21 15.19
N ILE A 10 -5.64 -9.59 14.69
CA ILE A 10 -5.52 -8.98 13.37
C ILE A 10 -4.17 -9.36 12.78
N ALA A 11 -4.05 -9.49 11.47
CA ALA A 11 -2.75 -9.74 10.86
C ALA A 11 -2.45 -8.71 9.76
N PHE A 12 -1.18 -8.34 9.64
CA PHE A 12 -0.68 -7.33 8.73
C PHE A 12 0.31 -7.97 7.78
N LEU A 13 0.08 -7.87 6.48
CA LEU A 13 1.02 -8.35 5.46
C LEU A 13 1.89 -7.19 5.00
N ALA A 14 3.16 -7.20 5.38
CA ALA A 14 4.12 -6.18 4.97
C ALA A 14 4.32 -6.14 3.45
N PHE A 15 4.72 -4.99 2.94
CA PHE A 15 5.32 -4.92 1.61
C PHE A 15 6.62 -5.71 1.59
N PRO A 16 7.04 -6.27 0.43
CA PRO A 16 8.31 -6.99 0.32
C PRO A 16 9.47 -6.14 0.82
N ASP A 17 10.35 -6.74 1.61
CA ASP A 17 11.54 -6.10 2.21
C ASP A 17 11.24 -4.93 3.18
N GLN A 18 9.96 -4.71 3.57
CA GLN A 18 9.55 -3.60 4.44
C GLN A 18 9.02 -4.07 5.82
N LYS A 19 9.26 -5.32 6.18
CA LYS A 19 8.78 -5.90 7.44
C LYS A 19 9.26 -5.14 8.67
N ASP A 20 10.53 -4.72 8.68
CA ASP A 20 11.11 -4.00 9.83
C ASP A 20 10.49 -2.60 9.99
N PHE A 21 10.17 -1.94 8.88
CA PHE A 21 9.44 -0.66 8.91
C PHE A 21 8.01 -0.84 9.43
N LEU A 22 7.32 -1.92 9.04
CA LEU A 22 6.01 -2.24 9.58
C LEU A 22 6.08 -2.49 11.10
N ILE A 23 7.08 -3.23 11.59
CA ILE A 23 7.27 -3.47 13.02
C ILE A 23 7.54 -2.15 13.77
N SER A 24 8.41 -1.29 13.22
CA SER A 24 8.67 0.04 13.79
C SER A 24 7.39 0.88 13.85
N GLU A 25 6.62 0.94 12.75
CA GLU A 25 5.36 1.67 12.71
C GLU A 25 4.36 1.16 13.75
N LEU A 26 4.22 -0.18 13.89
CA LEU A 26 3.31 -0.78 14.87
C LEU A 26 3.71 -0.41 16.31
N ASN A 27 5.00 -0.33 16.61
CA ASN A 27 5.50 0.05 17.93
C ASN A 27 5.38 1.54 18.21
N ASP A 28 5.65 2.38 17.22
CA ASP A 28 5.76 3.83 17.40
C ASP A 28 4.40 4.53 17.30
N ARG A 29 3.56 4.09 16.36
CA ARG A 29 2.27 4.74 16.03
C ARG A 29 1.09 4.11 16.75
N PHE A 30 1.14 2.80 16.95
CA PHE A 30 0.07 2.06 17.61
C PHE A 30 0.56 1.61 18.99
N ALA A 31 -0.04 2.04 20.07
CA ALA A 31 0.38 1.78 21.46
C ALA A 31 0.30 0.28 21.88
N ALA A 32 0.62 -0.61 20.96
CA ALA A 32 0.62 -2.04 21.12
C ALA A 32 2.02 -2.57 20.85
N PRO A 33 2.85 -2.83 21.88
CA PRO A 33 4.20 -3.32 21.66
C PRO A 33 4.16 -4.62 20.86
N PHE A 34 4.75 -4.57 19.66
CA PHE A 34 4.82 -5.72 18.76
C PHE A 34 6.08 -6.51 19.08
N VAL A 35 5.98 -7.46 20.00
CA VAL A 35 7.08 -8.37 20.33
C VAL A 35 6.88 -9.66 19.54
N ILE A 36 7.82 -9.99 18.64
CA ILE A 36 7.78 -11.23 17.87
C ILE A 36 8.09 -12.39 18.79
N ALA A 37 7.17 -13.37 18.89
CA ALA A 37 7.45 -14.64 19.55
C ALA A 37 8.55 -15.39 18.79
N SER A 38 9.53 -15.92 19.53
CA SER A 38 10.63 -16.70 18.97
C SER A 38 10.20 -18.09 18.42
N ASP A 39 8.96 -18.54 18.73
CA ASP A 39 8.42 -19.82 18.29
C ASP A 39 7.04 -19.66 17.62
N PRO A 40 6.93 -19.98 16.32
CA PRO A 40 5.65 -19.96 15.59
C PRO A 40 4.61 -20.95 16.07
N SER A 41 4.99 -21.98 16.85
CA SER A 41 4.08 -23.02 17.37
C SER A 41 3.12 -22.50 18.43
N VAL A 42 3.36 -21.32 19.00
CA VAL A 42 2.54 -20.74 20.08
C VAL A 42 1.09 -20.48 19.67
N ILE A 43 0.80 -20.22 18.38
CA ILE A 43 -0.59 -20.06 17.90
C ILE A 43 -1.24 -21.41 17.58
N ALA A 44 -0.46 -22.44 17.28
CA ALA A 44 -0.96 -23.78 16.97
C ALA A 44 -1.34 -24.59 18.22
N SER A 45 -0.94 -24.15 19.43
CA SER A 45 -1.37 -24.76 20.67
C SER A 45 -2.83 -24.37 21.00
N ASP A 46 -3.63 -25.36 21.30
CA ASP A 46 -5.06 -25.31 21.63
C ASP A 46 -5.36 -24.16 22.63
N PRO A 47 -6.27 -23.23 22.31
CA PRO A 47 -6.71 -22.19 23.25
C PRO A 47 -7.22 -22.72 24.59
N SER A 48 -7.60 -23.99 24.67
CA SER A 48 -8.05 -24.66 25.91
C SER A 48 -6.92 -25.01 26.87
N VAL A 49 -5.65 -25.03 26.45
CA VAL A 49 -4.47 -25.35 27.28
C VAL A 49 -3.96 -24.14 28.07
N ILE A 50 -4.39 -22.92 27.71
CA ILE A 50 -3.94 -21.64 28.31
C ILE A 50 -4.62 -21.39 29.70
N ALA A 51 -5.36 -22.32 30.27
CA ALA A 51 -6.22 -22.07 31.44
C ALA A 51 -5.61 -22.32 32.82
N SER A 52 -4.30 -22.61 32.98
CA SER A 52 -3.76 -23.04 34.27
C SER A 52 -2.91 -22.07 35.08
N ASP A 53 -2.43 -20.95 34.52
CA ASP A 53 -1.72 -19.92 35.30
C ASP A 53 -1.95 -18.50 34.77
N PRO A 54 -2.64 -17.61 35.52
CA PRO A 54 -2.96 -16.25 35.08
C PRO A 54 -1.73 -15.35 34.84
N SER A 55 -0.57 -15.61 35.43
CA SER A 55 0.63 -14.81 35.26
C SER A 55 1.42 -15.18 34.00
N VAL A 56 1.38 -16.44 33.60
CA VAL A 56 1.95 -16.95 32.34
C VAL A 56 1.06 -16.56 31.16
N ILE A 57 -0.26 -16.65 31.34
CA ILE A 57 -1.28 -16.25 30.34
C ILE A 57 -1.12 -14.76 29.95
N ALA A 58 -0.82 -13.88 30.89
CA ALA A 58 -0.70 -12.45 30.62
C ALA A 58 0.56 -12.09 29.81
N SER A 59 1.62 -12.90 29.85
CA SER A 59 2.86 -12.68 29.09
C SER A 59 2.85 -13.35 27.71
N GLU A 60 2.26 -14.55 27.58
CA GLU A 60 2.23 -15.32 26.33
C GLU A 60 1.06 -14.92 25.41
N ALA A 61 -0.08 -14.55 25.97
CA ALA A 61 -1.24 -14.11 25.19
C ALA A 61 -1.07 -12.77 24.47
N ARG A 62 0.04 -12.05 24.72
CA ARG A 62 0.36 -10.78 24.07
C ARG A 62 1.52 -10.87 23.08
N GLN A 63 2.05 -12.06 22.83
CA GLN A 63 3.13 -12.23 21.88
C GLN A 63 2.59 -12.27 20.45
N SER A 64 3.10 -11.35 19.63
CA SER A 64 2.83 -11.31 18.19
C SER A 64 3.62 -12.41 17.48
N THR A 65 3.06 -12.99 16.42
CA THR A 65 3.71 -14.06 15.66
C THR A 65 3.95 -13.62 14.22
N SER A 66 5.08 -14.05 13.66
CA SER A 66 5.47 -13.74 12.28
C SER A 66 5.45 -15.02 11.43
N TYR A 67 4.77 -14.93 10.28
CA TYR A 67 4.75 -15.94 9.22
C TYR A 67 5.33 -15.33 7.94
N GLY A 68 6.66 -15.33 7.80
CA GLY A 68 7.34 -14.55 6.77
C GLY A 68 7.09 -13.05 6.99
N ASP A 69 6.46 -12.38 6.00
CA ASP A 69 6.07 -10.96 6.09
C ASP A 69 4.68 -10.73 6.70
N LEU A 70 3.95 -11.80 7.02
CA LEU A 70 2.67 -11.70 7.71
C LEU A 70 2.89 -11.65 9.22
N LEU A 71 2.50 -10.55 9.84
CA LEU A 71 2.61 -10.31 11.28
C LEU A 71 1.23 -10.45 11.92
N TYR A 72 1.06 -11.39 12.86
CA TYR A 72 -0.18 -11.58 13.60
C TYR A 72 -0.10 -10.89 14.96
N TYR A 73 -1.09 -10.06 15.27
CA TYR A 73 -1.28 -9.40 16.56
C TYR A 73 -2.53 -9.94 17.24
N PRO A 74 -2.42 -10.51 18.47
CA PRO A 74 -3.50 -11.31 19.06
C PRO A 74 -4.67 -10.50 19.63
N ASP A 75 -4.53 -9.18 19.84
CA ASP A 75 -5.57 -8.32 20.43
C ASP A 75 -6.04 -7.25 19.44
N LYS A 76 -6.97 -7.63 18.56
CA LYS A 76 -7.61 -6.70 17.61
C LYS A 76 -8.26 -5.51 18.32
N SER A 77 -8.86 -5.73 19.50
CA SER A 77 -9.55 -4.66 20.22
C SER A 77 -8.59 -3.61 20.74
N ALA A 78 -7.42 -4.01 21.25
CA ALA A 78 -6.38 -3.09 21.66
C ALA A 78 -5.82 -2.32 20.46
N PHE A 79 -5.56 -2.99 19.34
CA PHE A 79 -5.12 -2.35 18.11
C PHE A 79 -6.12 -1.29 17.64
N LEU A 80 -7.40 -1.63 17.50
CA LEU A 80 -8.43 -0.69 17.02
C LEU A 80 -8.63 0.52 17.93
N LYS A 81 -8.44 0.38 19.24
CA LYS A 81 -8.50 1.50 20.18
C LYS A 81 -7.31 2.47 19.99
N SER A 82 -6.13 1.95 19.69
CA SER A 82 -4.93 2.77 19.49
C SER A 82 -4.85 3.38 18.09
N SER A 83 -5.49 2.77 17.10
CA SER A 83 -5.33 3.14 15.68
C SER A 83 -6.21 4.28 15.20
N ALA A 84 -7.15 4.76 16.03
CA ALA A 84 -8.18 5.73 15.61
C ALA A 84 -8.86 5.35 14.26
N GLY A 85 -8.91 4.05 13.93
CA GLY A 85 -9.49 3.53 12.69
C GLY A 85 -8.52 3.45 11.50
N GLY A 86 -7.27 3.88 11.64
CA GLY A 86 -6.23 3.75 10.61
C GLY A 86 -5.53 2.39 10.63
N TYR A 87 -4.89 2.04 9.51
CA TYR A 87 -4.03 0.86 9.38
C TYR A 87 -2.58 1.27 9.09
N PRO A 88 -1.60 0.38 9.37
CA PRO A 88 -0.21 0.69 9.10
C PRO A 88 0.05 0.92 7.60
N TYR A 89 0.85 1.92 7.28
CA TYR A 89 1.21 2.25 5.89
C TYR A 89 2.10 1.19 5.25
N TRP A 90 3.02 0.59 6.02
CA TRP A 90 3.89 -0.49 5.53
C TRP A 90 3.19 -1.85 5.45
N SER A 91 1.86 -1.89 5.68
CA SER A 91 1.04 -3.08 5.43
C SER A 91 0.29 -2.94 4.10
N ARG A 92 0.60 -3.79 3.12
CA ARG A 92 -0.12 -3.81 1.84
C ARG A 92 -1.54 -4.35 1.93
N THR A 93 -1.83 -5.16 2.95
CA THR A 93 -3.19 -5.59 3.32
C THR A 93 -3.21 -6.17 4.73
N CYS A 94 -4.36 -6.06 5.39
CA CYS A 94 -4.58 -6.62 6.73
C CYS A 94 -5.66 -7.70 6.67
N MET A 95 -5.47 -8.77 7.44
CA MET A 95 -6.51 -9.76 7.75
C MET A 95 -7.34 -9.25 8.93
N LEU A 96 -8.59 -8.86 8.69
CA LEU A 96 -9.45 -8.25 9.72
C LEU A 96 -10.13 -9.26 10.64
N GLU A 97 -10.35 -10.48 10.14
CA GLU A 97 -11.02 -11.57 10.85
C GLU A 97 -10.28 -12.89 10.60
N PRO A 98 -9.03 -13.01 11.07
CA PRO A 98 -8.22 -14.19 10.82
C PRO A 98 -8.79 -15.42 11.51
N PHE A 99 -8.59 -16.58 10.87
CA PHE A 99 -8.89 -17.89 11.42
C PHE A 99 -7.82 -18.91 11.01
N LEU A 100 -7.65 -19.94 11.82
CA LEU A 100 -6.88 -21.13 11.45
C LEU A 100 -7.80 -22.16 10.81
N LEU A 101 -7.32 -22.80 9.76
CA LEU A 101 -7.96 -23.93 9.10
C LEU A 101 -7.00 -25.12 9.14
N HIS A 102 -7.37 -26.17 9.88
CA HIS A 102 -6.69 -27.47 9.83
C HIS A 102 -7.36 -28.38 8.80
N PHE A 103 -6.58 -29.08 8.00
CA PHE A 103 -7.05 -29.93 6.92
C PHE A 103 -6.10 -31.11 6.67
N ASP A 104 -6.65 -32.23 6.18
CA ASP A 104 -5.86 -33.43 5.88
C ASP A 104 -5.43 -33.43 4.41
N SER A 105 -6.20 -32.83 3.52
CA SER A 105 -5.93 -32.82 2.09
C SER A 105 -6.10 -31.44 1.43
N ILE A 106 -5.39 -31.21 0.32
CA ILE A 106 -5.52 -30.02 -0.51
C ILE A 106 -6.98 -29.77 -0.95
N GLY A 107 -7.73 -30.87 -1.25
CA GLY A 107 -9.13 -30.78 -1.64
C GLY A 107 -10.02 -30.24 -0.52
N GLU A 108 -9.79 -30.67 0.72
CA GLU A 108 -10.50 -30.16 1.90
C GLU A 108 -10.20 -28.69 2.16
N ALA A 109 -8.93 -28.28 2.11
CA ALA A 109 -8.56 -26.87 2.28
C ALA A 109 -9.28 -25.98 1.25
N ALA A 110 -9.21 -26.34 -0.03
CA ALA A 110 -9.86 -25.58 -1.09
C ALA A 110 -11.40 -25.58 -0.97
N ALA A 111 -12.01 -26.69 -0.53
CA ALA A 111 -13.46 -26.77 -0.32
C ALA A 111 -13.88 -25.83 0.83
N ALA A 112 -13.19 -25.87 1.97
CA ALA A 112 -13.48 -25.04 3.12
C ALA A 112 -13.35 -23.54 2.80
N LEU A 113 -12.31 -23.13 2.06
CA LEU A 113 -12.16 -21.75 1.61
C LEU A 113 -13.28 -21.31 0.68
N ARG A 114 -13.69 -22.17 -0.29
CA ARG A 114 -14.80 -21.88 -1.22
C ARG A 114 -16.16 -21.74 -0.56
N GLU A 115 -16.41 -22.45 0.53
CA GLU A 115 -17.65 -22.32 1.33
C GLU A 115 -17.75 -20.94 2.00
N ILE A 116 -16.62 -20.32 2.33
CA ILE A 116 -16.59 -18.99 2.97
C ILE A 116 -16.77 -17.87 1.93
N GLN A 117 -15.96 -17.88 0.87
CA GLN A 117 -16.07 -16.92 -0.25
C GLN A 117 -15.39 -17.42 -1.50
N ARG A 118 -15.57 -16.66 -2.61
CA ARG A 118 -15.06 -17.05 -3.92
C ARG A 118 -13.60 -16.65 -4.13
N ASN A 119 -13.21 -15.42 -3.78
CA ASN A 119 -11.94 -14.83 -4.19
C ASN A 119 -10.90 -14.97 -3.07
N TRP A 120 -9.87 -15.76 -3.29
CA TRP A 120 -8.79 -16.01 -2.35
C TRP A 120 -7.44 -15.84 -3.00
N ALA A 121 -6.58 -14.99 -2.44
CA ALA A 121 -5.20 -14.82 -2.84
C ALA A 121 -4.25 -15.51 -1.86
N PRO A 122 -3.23 -16.24 -2.33
CA PRO A 122 -2.21 -16.81 -1.46
C PRO A 122 -1.14 -15.76 -1.14
N TYR A 123 -0.67 -15.73 0.10
CA TYR A 123 0.66 -15.29 0.45
C TYR A 123 1.52 -16.52 0.70
N GLN A 124 2.70 -16.61 0.10
CA GLN A 124 3.52 -17.82 0.14
C GLN A 124 4.87 -17.51 0.78
N PHE A 125 5.15 -18.06 1.96
CA PHE A 125 6.46 -18.02 2.61
C PHE A 125 7.01 -19.43 2.91
N THR A 126 6.12 -20.45 2.94
CA THR A 126 6.46 -21.87 3.10
C THR A 126 5.48 -22.75 2.31
N CYS A 127 5.75 -24.03 2.19
CA CYS A 127 4.88 -25.02 1.53
C CYS A 127 4.41 -24.59 0.12
N PHE A 128 5.29 -23.95 -0.66
CA PHE A 128 4.96 -23.30 -1.95
C PHE A 128 4.16 -24.18 -2.90
N ARG A 129 4.62 -25.44 -3.11
CA ARG A 129 3.92 -26.38 -4.00
C ARG A 129 2.51 -26.69 -3.52
N ARG A 130 2.33 -26.83 -2.21
CA ARG A 130 1.03 -27.14 -1.60
C ARG A 130 0.07 -25.96 -1.71
N ALA A 131 0.55 -24.75 -1.46
CA ALA A 131 -0.21 -23.52 -1.65
C ALA A 131 -0.65 -23.34 -3.10
N GLN A 132 0.23 -23.62 -4.08
CA GLN A 132 -0.10 -23.59 -5.50
C GLN A 132 -1.22 -24.59 -5.83
N LEU A 133 -1.15 -25.83 -5.33
CA LEU A 133 -2.16 -26.87 -5.59
C LEU A 133 -3.52 -26.53 -4.94
N ILE A 134 -3.53 -25.83 -3.80
CA ILE A 134 -4.78 -25.30 -3.21
C ILE A 134 -5.35 -24.23 -4.14
N GLN A 135 -4.50 -23.26 -4.59
CA GLN A 135 -4.93 -22.19 -5.47
C GLN A 135 -5.50 -22.68 -6.80
N GLU A 136 -4.93 -23.74 -7.39
CA GLU A 136 -5.42 -24.38 -8.61
C GLU A 136 -6.84 -24.97 -8.46
N LYS A 137 -7.26 -25.30 -7.22
CA LYS A 137 -8.61 -25.81 -6.90
C LYS A 137 -9.60 -24.72 -6.49
N LEU A 138 -9.13 -23.51 -6.26
CA LEU A 138 -9.98 -22.33 -5.98
C LEU A 138 -10.47 -21.69 -7.28
N PRO A 139 -11.57 -20.92 -7.27
CA PRO A 139 -11.94 -20.09 -8.39
C PRO A 139 -10.80 -19.21 -8.87
N TYR A 140 -10.71 -19.06 -10.19
CA TYR A 140 -9.65 -18.25 -10.79
C TYR A 140 -9.70 -16.80 -10.30
N ILE A 141 -8.54 -16.29 -9.89
CA ILE A 141 -8.26 -14.88 -9.70
C ILE A 141 -7.07 -14.48 -10.57
N ASN A 142 -7.06 -13.25 -11.04
CA ASN A 142 -5.95 -12.79 -11.85
C ASN A 142 -4.79 -12.32 -10.94
N LEU A 143 -3.69 -13.07 -10.92
CA LEU A 143 -2.45 -12.79 -10.18
C LEU A 143 -1.35 -12.18 -11.07
N LYS A 144 -1.63 -11.93 -12.36
CA LYS A 144 -0.64 -11.40 -13.30
C LYS A 144 -0.51 -9.88 -13.16
N ASP A 145 0.63 -9.36 -13.59
CA ASP A 145 0.86 -7.93 -13.73
C ASP A 145 -0.20 -7.28 -14.61
N ARG A 146 -0.55 -6.04 -14.30
CA ARG A 146 -1.62 -5.29 -14.95
C ARG A 146 -1.05 -4.43 -16.08
N LYS A 147 -1.86 -4.17 -17.08
CA LYS A 147 -1.56 -3.13 -18.05
C LYS A 147 -2.14 -1.82 -17.53
N PHE A 148 -1.33 -0.76 -17.50
CA PHE A 148 -1.82 0.58 -17.21
C PHE A 148 -2.48 1.20 -18.47
N PRO A 149 -3.61 1.91 -18.36
CA PRO A 149 -4.43 2.14 -17.17
C PRO A 149 -5.15 0.88 -16.66
N PHE A 150 -5.34 0.79 -15.34
CA PHE A 150 -6.02 -0.33 -14.70
C PHE A 150 -7.04 0.20 -13.68
N GLN A 151 -8.22 -0.39 -13.68
CA GLN A 151 -9.28 -0.09 -12.71
C GLN A 151 -9.33 -1.22 -11.66
N ILE A 152 -9.16 -0.84 -10.39
CA ILE A 152 -9.24 -1.79 -9.27
C ILE A 152 -10.70 -2.24 -9.11
N PRO A 153 -10.98 -3.55 -9.05
CA PRO A 153 -12.33 -4.06 -8.88
C PRO A 153 -12.83 -3.88 -7.43
N ASP A 154 -14.12 -3.64 -7.26
CA ASP A 154 -14.79 -3.51 -5.95
C ASP A 154 -15.15 -4.85 -5.30
N SER A 155 -14.59 -5.95 -5.74
CA SER A 155 -14.90 -7.26 -5.18
C SER A 155 -14.01 -7.59 -3.98
N PRO A 156 -14.58 -8.16 -2.89
CA PRO A 156 -13.79 -8.54 -1.73
C PRO A 156 -12.74 -9.60 -2.11
N MET A 157 -11.55 -9.47 -1.55
CA MET A 157 -10.43 -10.39 -1.72
C MET A 157 -10.05 -10.99 -0.37
N GLY A 158 -10.11 -12.31 -0.23
CA GLY A 158 -9.58 -13.00 0.92
C GLY A 158 -8.09 -13.28 0.76
N LEU A 159 -7.42 -13.43 1.89
CA LEU A 159 -6.01 -13.77 1.97
C LEU A 159 -5.83 -15.04 2.76
N TYR A 160 -4.96 -15.95 2.30
CA TYR A 160 -4.54 -17.11 3.06
C TYR A 160 -3.04 -17.37 2.93
N THR A 161 -2.46 -18.01 3.94
CA THR A 161 -1.10 -18.52 3.87
C THR A 161 -1.00 -19.83 4.66
N LEU A 162 -0.20 -20.77 4.14
CA LEU A 162 0.15 -21.99 4.86
C LEU A 162 1.15 -21.69 5.96
N ILE A 163 0.91 -22.22 7.14
CA ILE A 163 1.84 -22.21 8.28
C ILE A 163 2.68 -23.48 8.25
N ASP A 164 2.04 -24.60 7.97
CA ASP A 164 2.62 -25.93 7.79
C ASP A 164 1.86 -26.71 6.71
N GLU A 165 2.13 -28.01 6.58
CA GLU A 165 1.52 -28.86 5.55
C GLU A 165 0.01 -29.08 5.74
N HIS A 166 -0.53 -28.89 6.96
CA HIS A 166 -1.89 -29.20 7.33
C HIS A 166 -2.65 -28.02 7.94
N THR A 167 -2.00 -26.87 8.06
CA THR A 167 -2.57 -25.69 8.71
C THR A 167 -2.35 -24.45 7.85
N LEU A 168 -3.40 -23.66 7.70
CA LEU A 168 -3.30 -22.32 7.12
C LEU A 168 -3.98 -21.29 8.02
N ILE A 169 -3.48 -20.04 7.97
CA ILE A 169 -4.18 -18.86 8.46
C ILE A 169 -4.84 -18.15 7.30
N ALA A 170 -6.08 -17.72 7.46
CA ALA A 170 -6.83 -17.02 6.42
C ALA A 170 -7.77 -15.96 6.98
N SER A 171 -8.16 -15.01 6.15
CA SER A 171 -9.24 -14.06 6.45
C SER A 171 -10.02 -13.74 5.17
N ALA A 172 -11.33 -13.85 5.22
CA ALA A 172 -12.21 -13.44 4.13
C ALA A 172 -12.29 -11.90 4.02
N ALA A 173 -12.19 -11.22 5.16
CA ALA A 173 -12.19 -9.75 5.23
C ALA A 173 -10.76 -9.22 5.27
N THR A 174 -10.39 -8.44 4.26
CA THR A 174 -9.09 -7.77 4.16
C THR A 174 -9.26 -6.28 3.85
N THR A 175 -8.18 -5.49 4.04
CA THR A 175 -8.21 -4.04 3.78
C THR A 175 -7.98 -3.67 2.32
N SER A 176 -7.55 -4.62 1.48
CA SER A 176 -7.29 -4.38 0.06
C SER A 176 -8.11 -5.31 -0.83
N PRO A 177 -8.75 -4.82 -1.91
CA PRO A 177 -9.43 -5.65 -2.91
C PRO A 177 -8.45 -6.32 -3.88
N LEU A 178 -7.17 -5.98 -3.79
CA LEU A 178 -6.12 -6.55 -4.63
C LEU A 178 -5.61 -7.89 -4.08
N PRO A 179 -5.21 -8.84 -4.94
CA PRO A 179 -4.63 -10.10 -4.49
C PRO A 179 -3.41 -9.89 -3.59
N ALA A 180 -3.51 -10.29 -2.33
CA ALA A 180 -2.51 -10.06 -1.28
C ALA A 180 -2.07 -8.59 -1.17
N GLY A 181 -2.94 -7.63 -1.52
CA GLY A 181 -2.62 -6.19 -1.51
C GLY A 181 -1.61 -5.75 -2.56
N THR A 182 -1.37 -6.56 -3.60
CA THR A 182 -0.30 -6.30 -4.58
C THR A 182 -0.85 -5.73 -5.88
N LEU A 183 -0.24 -4.65 -6.35
CA LEU A 183 -0.47 -4.05 -7.66
C LEU A 183 0.85 -3.90 -8.40
N HIS A 184 1.08 -4.78 -9.37
CA HIS A 184 2.22 -4.67 -10.27
C HIS A 184 1.74 -4.41 -11.69
N PHE A 185 2.52 -3.59 -12.42
CA PHE A 185 2.29 -3.30 -13.83
C PHE A 185 3.29 -4.07 -14.71
N ILE A 186 2.88 -4.35 -15.94
CA ILE A 186 3.78 -4.85 -16.98
C ILE A 186 4.82 -3.75 -17.23
N GLU A 187 6.08 -4.06 -16.94
CA GLU A 187 7.17 -3.09 -17.06
C GLU A 187 7.59 -2.88 -18.52
N ASP A 188 7.73 -1.61 -18.88
CA ASP A 188 8.41 -1.17 -20.10
C ASP A 188 9.85 -0.79 -19.73
N HIS A 189 10.81 -1.53 -20.25
CA HIS A 189 12.23 -1.34 -19.96
C HIS A 189 12.97 -0.48 -21.01
N GLU A 190 12.27 -0.05 -22.08
CA GLU A 190 12.89 0.60 -23.23
C GLU A 190 12.53 2.07 -23.35
N ASN A 191 11.24 2.42 -23.15
CA ASN A 191 10.73 3.74 -23.49
C ASN A 191 10.75 4.76 -22.35
N PRO A 192 10.43 4.43 -21.08
CA PRO A 192 10.40 5.43 -20.02
C PRO A 192 11.82 5.78 -19.56
N PRO A 193 12.12 7.06 -19.28
CA PRO A 193 13.47 7.51 -18.90
C PRO A 193 13.91 7.03 -17.50
N SER A 194 12.98 6.56 -16.66
CA SER A 194 13.29 5.97 -15.36
C SER A 194 12.16 5.06 -14.86
N ARG A 195 12.46 4.12 -13.96
CA ARG A 195 11.44 3.26 -13.32
C ARG A 195 10.45 4.01 -12.43
N ALA A 196 10.67 5.31 -12.16
CA ALA A 196 9.72 6.12 -11.40
C ALA A 196 8.33 6.22 -12.06
N TYR A 197 8.22 5.92 -13.37
CA TYR A 197 6.94 5.87 -14.08
C TYR A 197 5.94 4.86 -13.44
N LEU A 198 6.43 3.79 -12.82
CA LEU A 198 5.59 2.81 -12.14
C LEU A 198 4.92 3.38 -10.89
N LYS A 199 5.60 4.28 -10.16
CA LYS A 199 5.02 4.97 -8.99
C LYS A 199 3.83 5.82 -9.39
N ILE A 200 3.94 6.62 -10.44
CA ILE A 200 2.82 7.48 -10.86
C ILE A 200 1.67 6.66 -11.43
N GLN A 201 1.94 5.54 -12.14
CA GLN A 201 0.91 4.63 -12.60
C GLN A 201 0.12 4.04 -11.42
N GLU A 202 0.81 3.59 -10.36
CA GLU A 202 0.16 3.06 -9.15
C GLU A 202 -0.59 4.17 -8.41
N SER A 203 0.01 5.36 -8.25
CA SER A 203 -0.62 6.50 -7.58
C SER A 203 -1.91 6.94 -8.26
N LEU A 204 -1.91 7.06 -9.58
CA LEU A 204 -3.10 7.41 -10.37
C LEU A 204 -4.19 6.33 -10.28
N THR A 205 -3.79 5.05 -10.30
CA THR A 205 -4.71 3.92 -10.13
C THR A 205 -5.36 3.94 -8.75
N LEU A 206 -4.59 4.22 -7.69
CA LEU A 206 -5.11 4.33 -6.33
C LEU A 206 -5.96 5.59 -6.12
N ALA A 207 -5.58 6.73 -6.72
CA ALA A 207 -6.38 7.95 -6.69
C ALA A 207 -7.76 7.73 -7.34
N ASN A 208 -7.80 7.08 -8.51
CA ASN A 208 -9.07 6.67 -9.14
C ASN A 208 -9.89 5.76 -8.21
N TYR A 209 -9.27 4.76 -7.60
CA TYR A 209 -9.96 3.83 -6.71
C TYR A 209 -10.52 4.50 -5.43
N TYR A 210 -9.72 5.35 -4.76
CA TYR A 210 -10.13 5.94 -3.49
C TYR A 210 -11.09 7.13 -3.64
N PHE A 211 -10.96 7.90 -4.71
CA PHE A 211 -11.70 9.14 -4.87
C PHE A 211 -12.66 9.12 -6.06
N GLY A 212 -12.60 8.11 -6.93
CA GLY A 212 -13.38 8.09 -8.17
C GLY A 212 -12.95 9.13 -9.20
N CYS A 213 -11.80 9.80 -9.01
CA CYS A 213 -11.32 10.80 -9.96
C CYS A 213 -10.84 10.14 -11.26
N GLU A 214 -11.06 10.82 -12.37
CA GLU A 214 -10.54 10.38 -13.66
C GLU A 214 -9.02 10.59 -13.74
N LEU A 215 -8.36 9.85 -14.62
CA LEU A 215 -6.93 10.03 -14.89
C LEU A 215 -6.70 11.32 -15.68
N PRO A 216 -5.48 11.91 -15.62
CA PRO A 216 -5.11 13.00 -16.53
C PRO A 216 -5.43 12.64 -17.98
N ALA A 217 -5.98 13.58 -18.74
CA ALA A 217 -6.51 13.37 -20.08
C ALA A 217 -6.16 14.53 -21.02
N PRO A 218 -6.40 14.41 -22.34
CA PRO A 218 -6.23 15.53 -23.28
C PRO A 218 -7.04 16.76 -22.87
N GLY A 219 -6.36 17.88 -22.71
CA GLY A 219 -6.93 19.15 -22.23
C GLY A 219 -6.59 19.50 -20.79
N ASP A 220 -6.23 18.51 -19.98
CA ASP A 220 -5.78 18.73 -18.60
C ASP A 220 -4.38 19.33 -18.56
N LYS A 221 -4.13 20.16 -17.55
CA LYS A 221 -2.85 20.76 -17.22
C LYS A 221 -2.28 20.11 -15.96
N CYS A 222 -1.07 19.59 -16.07
CA CYS A 222 -0.33 18.97 -14.99
C CYS A 222 0.90 19.83 -14.65
N PHE A 223 1.07 20.23 -13.41
CA PHE A 223 2.31 20.81 -12.91
C PHE A 223 3.13 19.75 -12.21
N GLU A 224 4.36 19.53 -12.63
CA GLU A 224 5.25 18.51 -12.09
C GLU A 224 6.51 19.13 -11.51
N ALA A 225 6.69 19.03 -10.20
CA ALA A 225 7.85 19.46 -9.44
C ALA A 225 8.84 18.29 -9.24
N GLY A 226 10.12 18.49 -9.66
CA GLY A 226 11.15 17.45 -9.58
C GLY A 226 11.03 16.43 -10.70
N ALA A 227 10.87 16.92 -11.94
CA ALA A 227 10.50 16.09 -13.08
C ALA A 227 11.65 15.23 -13.65
N CYS A 228 12.92 15.63 -13.50
CA CYS A 228 14.07 14.93 -14.11
C CYS A 228 14.24 13.49 -13.56
N PRO A 229 14.50 12.49 -14.44
CA PRO A 229 14.69 12.53 -15.89
C PRO A 229 13.39 12.48 -16.71
N GLY A 230 12.19 12.47 -16.09
CA GLY A 230 10.91 12.54 -16.78
C GLY A 230 10.05 11.27 -16.72
N GLY A 231 10.27 10.40 -15.72
CA GLY A 231 9.48 9.17 -15.60
C GLY A 231 7.98 9.43 -15.41
N TRP A 232 7.62 10.41 -14.60
CA TRP A 232 6.23 10.84 -14.41
C TRP A 232 5.73 11.63 -15.60
N THR A 233 6.52 12.59 -16.10
CA THR A 233 6.24 13.34 -17.32
C THR A 233 5.87 12.42 -18.50
N TRP A 234 6.61 11.30 -18.66
CA TRP A 234 6.37 10.33 -19.73
C TRP A 234 4.97 9.72 -19.64
N VAL A 235 4.53 9.34 -18.44
CA VAL A 235 3.17 8.79 -18.23
C VAL A 235 2.11 9.85 -18.50
N LEU A 236 2.26 11.05 -17.94
CA LEU A 236 1.29 12.13 -18.04
C LEU A 236 1.11 12.61 -19.49
N ALA A 237 2.22 12.83 -20.20
CA ALA A 237 2.18 13.15 -21.64
C ALA A 237 1.64 11.99 -22.47
N GLY A 238 1.95 10.74 -22.10
CA GLY A 238 1.39 9.54 -22.72
C GLY A 238 -0.13 9.37 -22.55
N LEU A 239 -0.71 9.95 -21.50
CA LEU A 239 -2.16 10.06 -21.31
C LEU A 239 -2.79 11.23 -22.10
N GLY A 240 -1.96 12.11 -22.69
CA GLY A 240 -2.37 13.25 -23.52
C GLY A 240 -2.50 14.58 -22.76
N ALA A 241 -2.15 14.63 -21.48
CA ALA A 241 -2.17 15.85 -20.70
C ALA A 241 -1.01 16.79 -21.07
N GLN A 242 -1.20 18.09 -20.88
CA GLN A 242 -0.12 19.08 -20.96
C GLN A 242 0.67 19.08 -19.66
N VAL A 243 1.99 18.90 -19.71
CA VAL A 243 2.86 18.80 -18.55
C VAL A 243 3.80 20.00 -18.45
N TYR A 244 3.60 20.81 -17.42
CA TYR A 244 4.52 21.89 -17.02
C TYR A 244 5.54 21.29 -16.05
N ALA A 245 6.63 20.78 -16.62
CA ALA A 245 7.66 20.04 -15.91
C ALA A 245 8.75 20.98 -15.41
N VAL A 246 9.04 20.98 -14.11
CA VAL A 246 10.05 21.85 -13.50
C VAL A 246 11.09 21.00 -12.76
N ASP A 247 12.34 21.19 -13.14
CA ASP A 247 13.50 20.62 -12.46
C ASP A 247 14.73 21.49 -12.71
N ARG A 248 15.81 21.32 -11.94
CA ARG A 248 17.10 21.99 -12.18
C ARG A 248 17.86 21.36 -13.35
N ALA A 249 17.64 20.08 -13.61
CA ALA A 249 18.24 19.32 -14.71
C ALA A 249 17.20 19.05 -15.81
N GLU A 250 17.67 18.99 -17.06
CA GLU A 250 16.83 18.71 -18.22
C GLU A 250 16.25 17.30 -18.18
N LEU A 251 15.08 17.13 -18.80
CA LEU A 251 14.46 15.84 -19.03
C LEU A 251 15.18 15.04 -20.11
N ALA A 252 14.81 13.78 -20.28
CA ALA A 252 15.25 12.97 -21.40
C ALA A 252 14.92 13.67 -22.73
N PRO A 253 15.80 13.57 -23.77
CA PRO A 253 15.69 14.33 -25.03
C PRO A 253 14.33 14.14 -25.74
N GLU A 254 13.75 12.95 -25.64
CA GLU A 254 12.47 12.62 -26.25
C GLU A 254 11.32 13.44 -25.62
N LEU A 255 11.41 13.71 -24.32
CA LEU A 255 10.42 14.53 -23.61
C LEU A 255 10.63 16.01 -23.85
N MET A 256 11.89 16.46 -23.97
CA MET A 256 12.21 17.84 -24.31
C MET A 256 11.68 18.25 -25.71
N SER A 257 11.51 17.29 -26.62
CA SER A 257 10.94 17.49 -27.95
C SER A 257 9.43 17.23 -28.04
N ASN A 258 8.78 16.77 -26.95
CA ASN A 258 7.37 16.45 -26.96
C ASN A 258 6.51 17.74 -26.86
N PRO A 259 5.57 18.00 -27.79
CA PRO A 259 4.77 19.23 -27.81
C PRO A 259 3.82 19.38 -26.59
N LEU A 260 3.56 18.31 -25.84
CA LEU A 260 2.77 18.36 -24.62
C LEU A 260 3.60 18.70 -23.38
N VAL A 261 4.93 18.75 -23.49
CA VAL A 261 5.85 18.98 -22.36
C VAL A 261 6.44 20.39 -22.43
N HIS A 262 6.20 21.16 -21.38
CA HIS A 262 6.71 22.53 -21.21
C HIS A 262 7.73 22.53 -20.08
N PHE A 263 9.01 22.36 -20.41
CA PHE A 263 10.08 22.29 -19.43
C PHE A 263 10.58 23.68 -19.01
N ARG A 264 10.82 23.83 -17.69
CA ARG A 264 11.44 25.01 -17.09
C ARG A 264 12.56 24.60 -16.15
N ALA A 265 13.80 25.04 -16.39
CA ALA A 265 14.93 24.85 -15.51
C ALA A 265 14.81 25.76 -14.28
N HIS A 266 14.32 25.26 -13.14
CA HIS A 266 14.12 26.05 -11.92
C HIS A 266 13.99 25.14 -10.66
N ASP A 267 14.04 25.76 -9.45
CA ASP A 267 13.58 25.12 -8.22
C ASP A 267 12.05 25.24 -8.14
N ALA A 268 11.35 24.15 -8.36
CA ALA A 268 9.89 24.13 -8.44
C ALA A 268 9.20 24.63 -7.15
N PHE A 269 9.85 24.47 -5.99
CA PHE A 269 9.28 24.90 -4.70
C PHE A 269 9.38 26.41 -4.45
N THR A 270 10.03 27.14 -5.34
CA THR A 270 10.11 28.61 -5.28
C THR A 270 9.17 29.31 -6.26
N ILE A 271 8.46 28.54 -7.08
CA ILE A 271 7.47 29.09 -8.03
C ILE A 271 6.12 29.18 -7.30
N PRO A 272 5.55 30.39 -7.15
CA PRO A 272 4.25 30.53 -6.54
C PRO A 272 3.15 29.99 -7.46
N PRO A 273 2.06 29.41 -6.93
CA PRO A 273 0.96 28.89 -7.74
C PRO A 273 0.35 29.91 -8.71
N GLU A 274 0.32 31.19 -8.34
CA GLU A 274 -0.23 32.29 -9.16
C GLU A 274 0.59 32.51 -10.44
N GLU A 275 1.88 32.22 -10.44
CA GLU A 275 2.74 32.29 -11.63
C GLU A 275 2.45 31.13 -12.60
N VAL A 276 2.08 29.96 -12.07
CA VAL A 276 1.71 28.79 -12.86
C VAL A 276 0.28 28.94 -13.41
N GLY A 277 -0.61 29.49 -12.59
CA GLY A 277 -2.03 29.61 -12.88
C GLY A 277 -2.82 28.33 -12.58
N GLN A 278 -4.05 28.26 -13.10
CA GLN A 278 -4.94 27.11 -12.89
C GLN A 278 -4.39 25.84 -13.55
N VAL A 279 -4.27 24.79 -12.76
CA VAL A 279 -3.91 23.43 -13.20
C VAL A 279 -4.90 22.40 -12.65
N ASP A 280 -5.08 21.28 -13.34
CA ASP A 280 -5.94 20.20 -12.89
C ASP A 280 -5.19 19.31 -11.88
N TRP A 281 -3.90 19.09 -12.11
CA TRP A 281 -3.07 18.21 -11.30
C TRP A 281 -1.75 18.87 -10.89
N VAL A 282 -1.36 18.64 -9.65
CA VAL A 282 -0.03 18.99 -9.12
C VAL A 282 0.67 17.72 -8.65
N PHE A 283 1.89 17.54 -9.13
CA PHE A 283 2.73 16.39 -8.83
C PHE A 283 4.07 16.79 -8.21
N SER A 284 4.59 15.98 -7.30
CA SER A 284 5.94 16.17 -6.75
C SER A 284 6.63 14.88 -6.37
N ASP A 285 7.81 14.59 -6.94
CA ASP A 285 8.75 13.57 -6.47
C ASP A 285 10.10 14.20 -6.02
N VAL A 286 10.07 15.47 -5.58
CA VAL A 286 11.23 16.20 -5.10
C VAL A 286 11.82 15.56 -3.86
N ILE A 287 13.15 15.48 -3.78
CA ILE A 287 13.86 15.07 -2.55
C ILE A 287 13.92 16.30 -1.63
N CYS A 288 13.04 16.32 -0.62
CA CYS A 288 13.01 17.36 0.40
C CYS A 288 12.56 16.77 1.75
N TYR A 289 12.73 17.54 2.84
CA TYR A 289 12.16 17.18 4.12
C TYR A 289 10.63 17.24 4.09
N PRO A 290 9.94 16.34 4.80
CA PRO A 290 8.47 16.31 4.83
C PRO A 290 7.82 17.64 5.24
N GLU A 291 8.42 18.40 6.16
CA GLU A 291 7.95 19.72 6.58
C GLU A 291 7.86 20.70 5.40
N ARG A 292 8.92 20.76 4.60
CA ARG A 292 8.96 21.63 3.41
C ARG A 292 7.93 21.23 2.37
N LEU A 293 7.72 19.92 2.19
CA LEU A 293 6.67 19.42 1.31
C LEU A 293 5.29 19.81 1.80
N LEU A 294 5.02 19.68 3.11
CA LEU A 294 3.74 20.03 3.70
C LEU A 294 3.43 21.53 3.52
N GLU A 295 4.40 22.41 3.76
CA GLU A 295 4.26 23.85 3.52
C GLU A 295 3.94 24.16 2.04
N TRP A 296 4.64 23.48 1.13
CA TRP A 296 4.41 23.66 -0.30
C TRP A 296 3.02 23.12 -0.73
N ILE A 297 2.57 21.99 -0.18
CA ILE A 297 1.21 21.49 -0.39
C ILE A 297 0.19 22.52 0.06
N HIS A 298 0.33 23.08 1.28
CA HIS A 298 -0.59 24.12 1.78
C HIS A 298 -0.61 25.35 0.88
N THR A 299 0.54 25.79 0.39
CA THR A 299 0.62 26.91 -0.56
C THR A 299 -0.24 26.68 -1.80
N TRP A 300 -0.20 25.47 -2.39
CA TRP A 300 -1.06 25.10 -3.51
C TRP A 300 -2.53 25.03 -3.14
N LEU A 301 -2.85 24.46 -1.98
CA LEU A 301 -4.23 24.31 -1.52
C LEU A 301 -4.88 25.67 -1.22
N ASP A 302 -4.14 26.53 -0.54
CA ASP A 302 -4.62 27.89 -0.17
C ASP A 302 -4.85 28.77 -1.41
N SER A 303 -4.09 28.55 -2.49
CA SER A 303 -4.29 29.26 -3.75
C SER A 303 -5.59 28.90 -4.46
N GLY A 304 -6.14 27.70 -4.22
CA GLY A 304 -7.32 27.18 -4.92
C GLY A 304 -7.07 26.88 -6.42
N LEU A 305 -5.80 26.86 -6.86
CA LEU A 305 -5.44 26.72 -8.29
C LEU A 305 -5.18 25.27 -8.72
N THR A 306 -5.48 24.28 -7.87
CA THR A 306 -5.38 22.86 -8.22
C THR A 306 -6.54 22.05 -7.68
N LYS A 307 -6.94 20.99 -8.40
CA LYS A 307 -7.97 20.05 -7.96
C LYS A 307 -7.35 18.78 -7.33
N HIS A 308 -6.28 18.29 -7.92
CA HIS A 308 -5.68 17.01 -7.54
C HIS A 308 -4.21 17.17 -7.22
N MET A 309 -3.73 16.41 -6.23
CA MET A 309 -2.32 16.39 -5.89
C MET A 309 -1.83 14.96 -5.66
N ILE A 310 -0.65 14.64 -6.16
CA ILE A 310 0.11 13.42 -5.87
C ILE A 310 1.54 13.82 -5.53
N CYS A 311 1.95 13.59 -4.28
CA CYS A 311 3.28 13.97 -3.82
C CYS A 311 3.96 12.83 -3.06
N THR A 312 5.25 12.63 -3.29
CA THR A 312 6.05 11.65 -2.54
C THR A 312 6.59 12.29 -1.26
N ILE A 313 6.24 11.72 -0.10
CA ILE A 313 6.77 12.10 1.21
C ILE A 313 8.01 11.26 1.48
N LYS A 314 9.21 11.84 1.32
CA LYS A 314 10.48 11.13 1.48
C LYS A 314 10.97 11.19 2.91
N MET A 315 11.07 10.02 3.56
CA MET A 315 11.57 9.92 4.92
C MET A 315 13.08 10.08 4.96
N GLN A 316 13.55 11.02 5.77
CA GLN A 316 14.98 11.30 5.98
C GLN A 316 15.33 11.02 7.44
N GLY A 317 15.69 9.76 7.75
CA GLY A 317 15.95 9.31 9.11
C GLY A 317 14.74 8.73 9.83
N ALA A 318 14.62 8.98 11.14
CA ALA A 318 13.47 8.54 11.93
C ALA A 318 12.18 9.25 11.48
N ILE A 319 11.07 8.52 11.47
CA ILE A 319 9.80 9.06 11.02
C ILE A 319 9.15 9.86 12.13
N ASP A 320 8.81 11.11 11.85
CA ASP A 320 7.95 11.93 12.70
C ASP A 320 6.47 11.63 12.37
N TRP A 321 5.87 10.72 13.14
CA TRP A 321 4.46 10.33 12.96
C TRP A 321 3.49 11.48 13.23
N GLY A 322 3.85 12.44 14.09
CA GLY A 322 3.07 13.66 14.31
C GLY A 322 3.02 14.54 13.06
N LEU A 323 4.12 14.62 12.33
CA LEU A 323 4.19 15.33 11.06
C LEU A 323 3.41 14.60 9.95
N ILE A 324 3.53 13.26 9.86
CA ILE A 324 2.74 12.48 8.91
C ILE A 324 1.24 12.65 9.17
N GLY A 325 0.82 12.70 10.44
CA GLY A 325 -0.57 12.98 10.82
C GLY A 325 -1.11 14.30 10.24
N LYS A 326 -0.28 15.34 10.13
CA LYS A 326 -0.69 16.62 9.53
C LYS A 326 -1.02 16.53 8.04
N PHE A 327 -0.41 15.61 7.30
CA PHE A 327 -0.82 15.32 5.93
C PHE A 327 -2.18 14.59 5.88
N GLU A 328 -2.46 13.71 6.86
CA GLU A 328 -3.75 13.03 6.97
C GLU A 328 -4.89 13.96 7.35
N GLU A 329 -4.61 15.04 8.09
CA GLU A 329 -5.60 16.06 8.50
C GLU A 329 -6.07 16.93 7.32
N ILE A 330 -5.37 16.93 6.18
CA ILE A 330 -5.77 17.69 5.00
C ILE A 330 -7.08 17.08 4.45
N PRO A 331 -8.14 17.88 4.26
CA PRO A 331 -9.42 17.39 3.74
C PRO A 331 -9.28 16.69 2.39
N ASN A 332 -9.97 15.56 2.23
CA ASN A 332 -9.97 14.74 1.02
C ASN A 332 -8.56 14.23 0.63
N ALA A 333 -7.67 14.11 1.61
CA ALA A 333 -6.35 13.51 1.44
C ALA A 333 -6.33 12.06 1.90
N ARG A 334 -5.37 11.32 1.37
CA ARG A 334 -5.03 9.96 1.80
C ARG A 334 -3.53 9.75 1.68
N ILE A 335 -2.95 9.12 2.70
CA ILE A 335 -1.57 8.68 2.68
C ILE A 335 -1.55 7.19 2.41
N VAL A 336 -0.68 6.76 1.48
CA VAL A 336 -0.51 5.37 1.11
C VAL A 336 0.97 5.03 0.94
N HIS A 337 1.33 3.77 1.14
CA HIS A 337 2.58 3.23 0.64
C HIS A 337 2.29 2.51 -0.69
N LEU A 338 3.18 2.62 -1.65
CA LEU A 338 3.07 1.99 -2.97
C LEU A 338 3.94 0.73 -3.04
N ASN A 339 3.56 -0.22 -3.91
CA ASN A 339 4.43 -1.37 -4.23
C ASN A 339 5.78 -0.93 -4.83
N TYR A 340 5.82 0.25 -5.45
CA TYR A 340 7.02 0.82 -6.06
C TYR A 340 7.74 1.85 -5.17
N ASN A 341 7.26 2.12 -3.97
CA ASN A 341 7.96 2.93 -2.98
C ASN A 341 9.06 2.11 -2.29
N LYS A 342 10.05 2.84 -1.77
CA LYS A 342 11.06 2.30 -0.85
C LYS A 342 10.75 2.79 0.56
N HIS A 343 11.57 3.72 1.09
CA HIS A 343 11.37 4.36 2.39
C HIS A 343 10.69 5.73 2.22
N GLU A 344 9.49 5.70 1.66
CA GLU A 344 8.69 6.90 1.35
C GLU A 344 7.20 6.56 1.35
N LEU A 345 6.37 7.56 1.62
CA LEU A 345 4.91 7.47 1.50
C LEU A 345 4.44 8.34 0.34
N THR A 346 3.22 8.15 -0.07
CA THR A 346 2.59 8.95 -1.14
C THR A 346 1.35 9.63 -0.61
N PHE A 347 1.33 10.94 -0.73
CA PHE A 347 0.18 11.79 -0.47
C PHE A 347 -0.69 11.85 -1.73
N LEU A 348 -1.96 11.50 -1.58
CA LEU A 348 -2.98 11.60 -2.60
C LEU A 348 -4.06 12.56 -2.11
N ARG A 349 -4.49 13.49 -2.95
CA ARG A 349 -5.61 14.37 -2.64
C ARG A 349 -6.46 14.65 -3.87
N HIS A 350 -7.77 14.69 -3.66
CA HIS A 350 -8.78 15.04 -4.67
C HIS A 350 -9.70 16.13 -4.13
N CYS A 351 -10.07 17.09 -4.98
CA CYS A 351 -11.13 18.06 -4.73
C CYS A 351 -12.09 18.08 -5.93
N GLU A 352 -13.35 18.01 -5.65
CA GLU A 352 -14.41 18.14 -6.67
C GLU A 352 -14.43 19.55 -7.31
#